data_f90b0e507d5ade4dde969a68a850f92c
#
_entry.id   f90b0e507d5ade4dde969a68a850f92c
#
_cell.length_a   1.000
_cell.length_b   1.000
_cell.length_c   1.000
_cell.angle_alpha   90.00
_cell.angle_beta   90.00
_cell.angle_gamma   90.00
#
_symmetry.space_group_name_H-M   'P 1'
#
loop_
_entity.id
_entity.type
_entity.pdbx_description
1 polymer ?
#
loop_
_entity_poly.entity_id
_entity_poly.type
_entity_poly.pdbx_seq_one_letter_code
_entity_poly.pdbx_strand_id
1 'polypeptide(L)'
;MQRRRFLQTLLLAGTAPFIGARAAFAYEVTKSDAEWRKILSPDAYEVLRHADTEAPDSSPLDREWRKGTYACAGCNLDNFSSATKFESHSGWPSFWKPLNNAVLTSSDNSLLEMRTEVHCRRCGGHLGHVFDDGPKPTGLRYCMNGVALKFTPA
;
A
#
# COMPACT_ATOMS: atom_id res chain seq x y z
N MET A 1 25.53 -69.18 -35.50
CA MET A 1 26.06 -68.06 -34.70
C MET A 1 25.09 -66.90 -34.76
N GLN A 2 24.22 -66.74 -33.73
CA GLN A 2 23.22 -65.61 -33.66
C GLN A 2 23.74 -64.53 -32.76
N ARG A 3 23.94 -63.32 -33.30
CA ARG A 3 24.29 -62.10 -32.52
C ARG A 3 23.02 -61.44 -32.02
N ARG A 4 22.77 -61.56 -30.74
CA ARG A 4 21.71 -60.79 -30.05
C ARG A 4 22.15 -59.29 -29.90
N ARG A 5 21.42 -58.41 -30.55
CA ARG A 5 21.54 -56.93 -30.33
C ARG A 5 20.67 -56.55 -29.13
N PHE A 6 21.30 -56.09 -28.07
CA PHE A 6 20.64 -55.45 -26.93
C PHE A 6 20.33 -53.98 -27.32
N LEU A 7 19.06 -53.65 -27.39
CA LEU A 7 18.60 -52.28 -27.47
C LEU A 7 18.49 -51.72 -26.03
N GLN A 8 19.37 -50.80 -25.66
CA GLN A 8 19.25 -50.01 -24.44
C GLN A 8 18.33 -48.83 -24.73
N THR A 9 17.14 -48.83 -24.11
CA THR A 9 16.21 -47.72 -24.11
C THR A 9 16.65 -46.73 -23.03
N LEU A 10 17.16 -45.57 -23.45
CA LEU A 10 17.46 -44.46 -22.55
C LEU A 10 16.13 -43.74 -22.18
N LEU A 11 15.68 -43.91 -20.94
CA LEU A 11 14.62 -43.07 -20.38
C LEU A 11 15.21 -41.68 -20.01
N LEU A 12 14.90 -40.69 -20.79
CA LEU A 12 15.11 -39.29 -20.43
C LEU A 12 14.02 -38.84 -19.45
N ALA A 13 14.34 -38.79 -18.16
CA ALA A 13 13.49 -38.18 -17.15
C ALA A 13 13.57 -36.64 -17.32
N GLY A 14 12.55 -36.07 -17.98
CA GLY A 14 12.40 -34.63 -18.10
C GLY A 14 11.97 -34.04 -16.75
N THR A 15 12.85 -33.31 -16.07
CA THR A 15 12.50 -32.47 -14.93
C THR A 15 11.85 -31.21 -15.45
N ALA A 16 10.52 -31.12 -15.38
CA ALA A 16 9.80 -29.88 -15.62
C ALA A 16 10.15 -28.86 -14.51
N PRO A 17 10.51 -27.62 -14.85
CA PRO A 17 10.73 -26.60 -13.85
C PRO A 17 9.39 -26.27 -13.16
N PHE A 18 9.33 -26.45 -11.85
CA PHE A 18 8.24 -25.95 -11.03
C PHE A 18 8.35 -24.41 -11.02
N ILE A 19 7.61 -23.75 -11.92
CA ILE A 19 7.38 -22.32 -11.85
C ILE A 19 6.35 -22.12 -10.75
N GLY A 20 6.83 -21.90 -9.53
CA GLY A 20 5.99 -21.50 -8.41
C GLY A 20 5.31 -20.17 -8.74
N ALA A 21 4.05 -20.22 -9.14
CA ALA A 21 3.23 -19.02 -9.26
C ALA A 21 3.13 -18.38 -7.88
N ARG A 22 3.83 -17.27 -7.66
CA ARG A 22 3.58 -16.39 -6.51
C ARG A 22 2.12 -15.96 -6.62
N ALA A 23 1.28 -16.41 -5.69
CA ALA A 23 -0.08 -15.92 -5.60
C ALA A 23 -0.02 -14.40 -5.47
N ALA A 24 -0.46 -13.68 -6.50
CA ALA A 24 -0.59 -12.23 -6.43
C ALA A 24 -1.61 -11.91 -5.32
N PHE A 25 -1.24 -11.01 -4.41
CA PHE A 25 -2.16 -10.56 -3.36
C PHE A 25 -3.38 -9.91 -4.03
N ALA A 26 -4.55 -10.54 -3.88
CA ALA A 26 -5.80 -10.01 -4.42
C ALA A 26 -6.43 -9.08 -3.37
N TYR A 27 -6.69 -7.81 -3.74
CA TYR A 27 -7.40 -6.88 -2.88
C TYR A 27 -8.86 -7.31 -2.68
N GLU A 28 -9.38 -7.12 -1.47
CA GLU A 28 -10.76 -7.48 -1.10
C GLU A 28 -11.79 -6.59 -1.80
N VAL A 29 -11.42 -5.32 -2.06
CA VAL A 29 -12.27 -4.34 -2.75
C VAL A 29 -11.59 -3.94 -4.06
N THR A 30 -12.20 -4.38 -5.16
CA THR A 30 -11.82 -3.98 -6.51
C THR A 30 -13.02 -3.32 -7.19
N LYS A 31 -12.78 -2.24 -7.89
CA LYS A 31 -13.78 -1.48 -8.64
C LYS A 31 -13.18 -1.05 -9.97
N SER A 32 -14.03 -0.87 -10.96
CA SER A 32 -13.63 -0.24 -12.22
C SER A 32 -13.25 1.23 -11.99
N ASP A 33 -12.50 1.78 -12.91
CA ASP A 33 -12.12 3.19 -12.91
C ASP A 33 -13.32 4.13 -12.79
N ALA A 34 -14.37 3.86 -13.58
CA ALA A 34 -15.61 4.63 -13.55
C ALA A 34 -16.34 4.57 -12.19
N GLU A 35 -16.26 3.45 -11.47
CA GLU A 35 -16.86 3.31 -10.13
C GLU A 35 -16.04 4.07 -9.09
N TRP A 36 -14.69 4.06 -9.18
CA TRP A 36 -13.84 4.85 -8.30
C TRP A 36 -14.11 6.36 -8.46
N ARG A 37 -14.21 6.84 -9.70
CA ARG A 37 -14.54 8.25 -9.99
C ARG A 37 -15.89 8.70 -9.46
N LYS A 38 -16.85 7.79 -9.30
CA LYS A 38 -18.17 8.13 -8.75
C LYS A 38 -18.18 8.32 -7.23
N ILE A 39 -17.26 7.69 -6.51
CA ILE A 39 -17.26 7.67 -5.03
C ILE A 39 -16.16 8.51 -4.41
N LEU A 40 -15.14 8.86 -5.18
CA LEU A 40 -14.00 9.68 -4.74
C LEU A 40 -14.14 11.10 -5.28
N SER A 41 -13.63 12.07 -4.51
CA SER A 41 -13.36 13.40 -5.09
C SER A 41 -12.27 13.28 -6.16
N PRO A 42 -12.17 14.23 -7.10
CA PRO A 42 -11.10 14.22 -8.10
C PRO A 42 -9.70 14.05 -7.49
N ASP A 43 -9.37 14.84 -6.46
CA ASP A 43 -8.06 14.80 -5.82
C ASP A 43 -7.81 13.46 -5.10
N ALA A 44 -8.82 12.93 -4.38
CA ALA A 44 -8.72 11.62 -3.74
C ALA A 44 -8.59 10.48 -4.75
N TYR A 45 -9.20 10.64 -5.93
CA TYR A 45 -9.07 9.68 -7.02
C TYR A 45 -7.64 9.67 -7.57
N GLU A 46 -7.06 10.84 -7.89
CA GLU A 46 -5.69 10.93 -8.42
C GLU A 46 -4.69 10.36 -7.40
N VAL A 47 -4.82 10.69 -6.13
CA VAL A 47 -3.95 10.16 -5.08
C VAL A 47 -4.13 8.64 -4.92
N LEU A 48 -5.34 8.16 -4.66
CA LEU A 48 -5.58 6.75 -4.33
C LEU A 48 -5.37 5.80 -5.51
N ARG A 49 -5.57 6.25 -6.76
CA ARG A 49 -5.57 5.38 -7.95
C ARG A 49 -4.42 5.62 -8.90
N HIS A 50 -3.80 6.80 -8.87
CA HIS A 50 -2.68 7.16 -9.72
C HIS A 50 -1.39 7.47 -8.96
N ALA A 51 -1.39 7.28 -7.63
CA ALA A 51 -0.25 7.52 -6.74
C ALA A 51 0.28 8.96 -6.81
N ASP A 52 -0.64 9.91 -6.98
CA ASP A 52 -0.33 11.34 -6.93
C ASP A 52 -0.12 11.79 -5.48
N THR A 53 0.34 13.02 -5.29
CA THR A 53 0.58 13.63 -3.97
C THR A 53 -0.15 14.95 -3.89
N GLU A 54 -0.98 15.14 -2.86
CA GLU A 54 -1.61 16.42 -2.57
C GLU A 54 -0.56 17.49 -2.22
N ALA A 55 -0.89 18.76 -2.40
CA ALA A 55 -0.01 19.84 -1.98
C ALA A 55 0.21 19.82 -0.45
N PRO A 56 1.41 20.19 0.04
CA PRO A 56 1.65 20.30 1.47
C PRO A 56 0.70 21.33 2.10
N ASP A 57 0.30 21.12 3.34
CA ASP A 57 -0.62 21.96 4.13
C ASP A 57 -2.03 22.12 3.52
N SER A 58 -2.38 21.36 2.49
CA SER A 58 -3.68 21.47 1.82
C SER A 58 -4.81 20.74 2.56
N SER A 59 -4.50 19.68 3.28
CA SER A 59 -5.50 18.88 3.97
C SER A 59 -5.79 19.37 5.38
N PRO A 60 -7.07 19.54 5.77
CA PRO A 60 -7.43 19.84 7.15
C PRO A 60 -7.05 18.72 8.12
N LEU A 61 -6.82 17.49 7.63
CA LEU A 61 -6.43 16.35 8.47
C LEU A 61 -5.00 16.47 9.00
N ASP A 62 -4.17 17.30 8.41
CA ASP A 62 -2.87 17.62 8.98
C ASP A 62 -2.99 18.24 10.37
N ARG A 63 -3.99 19.10 10.57
CA ARG A 63 -4.30 19.80 11.83
C ARG A 63 -5.44 19.15 12.64
N GLU A 64 -5.86 17.95 12.32
CA GLU A 64 -6.89 17.24 13.06
C GLU A 64 -6.28 16.45 14.24
N TRP A 65 -6.49 16.94 15.47
CA TRP A 65 -5.90 16.38 16.70
C TRP A 65 -6.91 15.73 17.65
N ARG A 66 -8.19 15.68 17.30
CA ARG A 66 -9.20 15.01 18.11
C ARG A 66 -8.94 13.51 18.17
N LYS A 67 -9.39 12.85 19.23
CA LYS A 67 -9.39 11.38 19.30
C LYS A 67 -10.28 10.79 18.21
N GLY A 68 -9.79 9.79 17.52
CA GLY A 68 -10.53 9.16 16.45
C GLY A 68 -9.67 8.25 15.57
N THR A 69 -10.24 7.86 14.45
CA THR A 69 -9.65 6.93 13.49
C THR A 69 -9.59 7.56 12.10
N TYR A 70 -8.53 7.26 11.39
CA TYR A 70 -8.32 7.66 9.99
C TYR A 70 -8.51 6.43 9.11
N ALA A 71 -9.56 6.41 8.31
CA ALA A 71 -9.90 5.33 7.39
C ALA A 71 -9.55 5.69 5.94
N CYS A 72 -9.29 4.68 5.11
CA CYS A 72 -9.11 4.85 3.68
C CYS A 72 -10.35 5.50 3.04
N ALA A 73 -10.18 6.58 2.31
CA ALA A 73 -11.28 7.27 1.63
C ALA A 73 -11.96 6.40 0.56
N GLY A 74 -11.23 5.42 0.00
CA GLY A 74 -11.75 4.53 -1.03
C GLY A 74 -12.62 3.39 -0.51
N CYS A 75 -12.25 2.76 0.61
CA CYS A 75 -12.90 1.53 1.07
C CYS A 75 -13.31 1.51 2.55
N ASN A 76 -13.10 2.61 3.26
CA ASN A 76 -13.41 2.78 4.68
C ASN A 76 -12.71 1.75 5.61
N LEU A 77 -11.57 1.18 5.21
CA LEU A 77 -10.74 0.42 6.13
C LEU A 77 -10.02 1.40 7.05
N ASP A 78 -10.13 1.20 8.36
CA ASP A 78 -9.37 1.95 9.35
C ASP A 78 -7.87 1.70 9.18
N ASN A 79 -7.10 2.76 8.87
CA ASN A 79 -5.67 2.66 8.60
C ASN A 79 -4.81 3.15 9.75
N PHE A 80 -5.20 4.26 10.41
CA PHE A 80 -4.43 4.86 11.49
C PHE A 80 -5.31 5.31 12.64
N SER A 81 -4.71 5.38 13.83
CA SER A 81 -5.34 5.95 15.03
C SER A 81 -4.74 7.33 15.33
N SER A 82 -5.55 8.25 15.84
CA SER A 82 -5.07 9.53 16.35
C SER A 82 -4.03 9.38 17.48
N ALA A 83 -4.03 8.24 18.19
CA ALA A 83 -3.04 7.95 19.22
C ALA A 83 -1.60 7.79 18.69
N THR A 84 -1.45 7.54 17.39
CA THR A 84 -0.15 7.42 16.73
C THR A 84 0.20 8.62 15.86
N LYS A 85 -0.69 9.61 15.76
CA LYS A 85 -0.46 10.85 15.03
C LYS A 85 0.53 11.75 15.75
N PHE A 86 1.40 12.42 15.03
CA PHE A 86 2.33 13.40 15.58
C PHE A 86 2.57 14.54 14.59
N GLU A 87 3.03 15.67 15.10
CA GLU A 87 3.42 16.82 14.28
C GLU A 87 4.79 16.58 13.65
N SER A 88 4.82 16.47 12.34
CA SER A 88 6.05 16.22 11.57
C SER A 88 6.60 17.46 10.87
N HIS A 89 5.83 18.56 10.84
CA HIS A 89 6.13 19.78 10.09
C HIS A 89 6.39 19.51 8.59
N SER A 90 5.88 18.39 8.06
CA SER A 90 6.03 18.06 6.64
C SER A 90 4.92 18.63 5.76
N GLY A 91 3.80 19.06 6.35
CA GLY A 91 2.60 19.52 5.65
C GLY A 91 1.62 18.43 5.30
N TRP A 92 1.83 17.21 5.81
CA TRP A 92 0.95 16.05 5.63
C TRP A 92 0.68 15.34 6.95
N PRO A 93 -0.53 14.75 7.14
CA PRO A 93 -0.82 13.93 8.30
C PRO A 93 0.22 12.81 8.50
N SER A 94 0.85 12.79 9.67
CA SER A 94 1.95 11.87 9.96
C SER A 94 1.68 11.00 11.17
N PHE A 95 2.01 9.71 11.06
CA PHE A 95 1.78 8.70 12.08
C PHE A 95 3.06 7.87 12.29
N TRP A 96 3.35 7.49 13.54
CA TRP A 96 4.50 6.62 13.79
C TRP A 96 4.18 5.12 13.65
N LYS A 97 2.91 4.75 13.50
CA LYS A 97 2.46 3.36 13.32
C LYS A 97 1.05 3.31 12.71
N PRO A 98 0.78 2.40 11.77
CA PRO A 98 -0.57 2.08 11.31
C PRO A 98 -1.29 1.16 12.30
N LEU A 99 -2.59 0.95 12.11
CA LEU A 99 -3.34 -0.12 12.73
C LEU A 99 -2.89 -1.49 12.21
N ASN A 100 -3.11 -2.54 13.00
CA ASN A 100 -2.70 -3.89 12.60
C ASN A 100 -3.41 -4.33 11.32
N ASN A 101 -2.65 -4.90 10.38
CA ASN A 101 -3.15 -5.38 9.09
C ASN A 101 -3.92 -4.33 8.27
N ALA A 102 -3.62 -3.05 8.43
CA ALA A 102 -4.34 -1.98 7.77
C ALA A 102 -3.70 -1.51 6.47
N VAL A 103 -2.40 -1.62 6.36
CA VAL A 103 -1.62 -1.17 5.20
C VAL A 103 -0.68 -2.27 4.69
N LEU A 104 -0.26 -2.13 3.44
CA LEU A 104 0.84 -2.86 2.81
C LEU A 104 1.87 -1.85 2.30
N THR A 105 3.07 -2.31 2.02
CA THR A 105 4.15 -1.49 1.48
C THR A 105 4.75 -2.10 0.23
N SER A 106 5.24 -1.26 -0.67
CA SER A 106 5.97 -1.62 -1.88
C SER A 106 7.11 -0.64 -2.15
N SER A 107 8.11 -1.07 -2.91
CA SER A 107 9.17 -0.16 -3.36
C SER A 107 8.63 0.79 -4.43
N ASP A 108 8.87 2.07 -4.27
CA ASP A 108 8.55 3.12 -5.23
C ASP A 108 9.84 3.70 -5.82
N ASN A 109 10.04 3.46 -7.11
CA ASN A 109 11.19 3.93 -7.89
C ASN A 109 10.80 5.01 -8.91
N SER A 110 9.66 5.66 -8.74
CA SER A 110 9.15 6.67 -9.67
C SER A 110 9.98 7.95 -9.70
N LEU A 111 10.73 8.22 -8.63
CA LEU A 111 11.67 9.34 -8.51
C LEU A 111 13.12 8.83 -8.51
N LEU A 112 14.08 9.77 -8.50
CA LEU A 112 15.52 9.46 -8.43
C LEU A 112 15.93 8.74 -7.12
N GLU A 113 15.13 8.88 -6.06
CA GLU A 113 15.34 8.19 -4.78
C GLU A 113 14.34 7.06 -4.62
N MET A 114 14.82 5.91 -4.14
CA MET A 114 13.97 4.78 -3.79
C MET A 114 13.20 5.11 -2.51
N ARG A 115 11.87 5.09 -2.57
CA ARG A 115 10.99 5.31 -1.43
C ARG A 115 10.20 4.03 -1.13
N THR A 116 9.59 3.99 0.04
CA THR A 116 8.66 2.92 0.41
C THR A 116 7.24 3.47 0.38
N GLU A 117 6.48 3.05 -0.63
CA GLU A 117 5.06 3.35 -0.75
C GLU A 117 4.25 2.66 0.35
N VAL A 118 3.21 3.34 0.82
CA VAL A 118 2.19 2.79 1.72
C VAL A 118 0.85 2.82 1.01
N HIS A 119 0.19 1.66 0.92
CA HIS A 119 -1.13 1.55 0.31
C HIS A 119 -2.12 0.77 1.19
N CYS A 120 -3.39 1.04 0.99
CA CYS A 120 -4.46 0.41 1.75
C CYS A 120 -4.50 -1.11 1.50
N ARG A 121 -4.45 -1.92 2.54
CA ARG A 121 -4.47 -3.39 2.41
C ARG A 121 -5.74 -3.91 1.73
N ARG A 122 -6.89 -3.27 1.94
CA ARG A 122 -8.19 -3.75 1.43
C ARG A 122 -8.42 -3.43 -0.04
N CYS A 123 -8.03 -2.25 -0.52
CA CYS A 123 -8.35 -1.81 -1.89
C CYS A 123 -7.12 -1.45 -2.74
N GLY A 124 -5.91 -1.51 -2.18
CA GLY A 124 -4.68 -1.16 -2.87
C GLY A 124 -4.53 0.34 -3.18
N GLY A 125 -5.39 1.20 -2.62
CA GLY A 125 -5.28 2.64 -2.84
C GLY A 125 -4.02 3.21 -2.22
N HIS A 126 -3.28 4.03 -2.99
CA HIS A 126 -2.10 4.74 -2.51
C HIS A 126 -2.47 5.68 -1.37
N LEU A 127 -1.74 5.61 -0.26
CA LEU A 127 -1.97 6.47 0.90
C LEU A 127 -0.85 7.50 1.09
N GLY A 128 0.37 7.16 0.73
CA GLY A 128 1.56 7.97 0.92
C GLY A 128 2.82 7.13 1.01
N HIS A 129 3.80 7.56 1.80
CA HIS A 129 5.10 6.90 1.95
C HIS A 129 5.49 6.77 3.42
N VAL A 130 6.35 5.81 3.73
CA VAL A 130 6.95 5.65 5.04
C VAL A 130 8.45 5.94 4.97
N PHE A 131 8.94 6.68 5.98
CA PHE A 131 10.33 7.11 6.15
C PHE A 131 10.86 6.64 7.51
N ASP A 132 12.17 6.59 7.68
CA ASP A 132 12.87 6.16 8.90
C ASP A 132 13.33 7.35 9.78
N ASP A 133 12.68 8.49 9.62
CA ASP A 133 12.94 9.74 10.32
C ASP A 133 11.85 10.10 11.36
N GLY A 134 11.09 9.12 11.79
CA GLY A 134 9.99 9.29 12.74
C GLY A 134 10.42 9.24 14.22
N PRO A 135 9.47 9.50 15.14
CA PRO A 135 9.71 9.46 16.57
C PRO A 135 9.75 8.02 17.13
N LYS A 136 10.27 7.89 18.35
CA LYS A 136 10.08 6.67 19.14
C LYS A 136 8.58 6.41 19.35
N PRO A 137 8.14 5.13 19.45
CA PRO A 137 8.95 3.92 19.66
C PRO A 137 9.45 3.25 18.37
N THR A 138 8.91 3.60 17.18
CA THR A 138 9.22 2.89 15.94
C THR A 138 10.39 3.49 15.14
N GLY A 139 10.62 4.79 15.26
CA GLY A 139 11.53 5.51 14.38
C GLY A 139 10.94 5.74 12.98
N LEU A 140 9.68 5.39 12.74
CA LEU A 140 9.03 5.49 11.43
C LEU A 140 8.09 6.68 11.37
N ARG A 141 8.03 7.32 10.20
CA ARG A 141 7.06 8.35 9.85
C ARG A 141 6.25 7.90 8.63
N TYR A 142 5.01 7.53 8.87
CA TYR A 142 4.00 7.31 7.84
C TYR A 142 3.41 8.67 7.43
N CYS A 143 3.90 9.22 6.33
CA CYS A 143 3.49 10.51 5.77
C CYS A 143 2.38 10.27 4.76
N MET A 144 1.15 10.60 5.13
CA MET A 144 -0.04 10.20 4.37
C MET A 144 -0.72 11.40 3.71
N ASN A 145 -1.21 11.23 2.49
CA ASN A 145 -2.09 12.20 1.84
C ASN A 145 -3.42 12.29 2.61
N GLY A 146 -3.78 13.47 3.08
CA GLY A 146 -5.02 13.63 3.83
C GLY A 146 -6.26 13.39 2.99
N VAL A 147 -6.24 13.73 1.69
CA VAL A 147 -7.35 13.42 0.75
C VAL A 147 -7.58 11.93 0.55
N ALA A 148 -6.58 11.09 0.82
CA ALA A 148 -6.70 9.63 0.80
C ALA A 148 -7.37 9.07 2.06
N LEU A 149 -7.62 9.89 3.07
CA LEU A 149 -8.13 9.51 4.37
C LEU A 149 -9.47 10.20 4.70
N LYS A 150 -10.24 9.54 5.57
CA LYS A 150 -11.43 10.10 6.23
C LYS A 150 -11.23 10.00 7.73
N PHE A 151 -11.50 11.07 8.46
CA PHE A 151 -11.43 11.07 9.92
C PHE A 151 -12.82 10.82 10.52
N THR A 152 -12.88 9.92 11.50
CA THR A 152 -14.06 9.68 12.33
C THR A 152 -13.67 9.91 13.79
N PRO A 153 -14.27 10.91 14.48
CA PRO A 153 -14.03 11.11 15.89
C PRO A 153 -14.57 9.94 16.73
N ALA A 154 -13.88 9.68 17.86
CA ALA A 154 -14.27 8.63 18.82
C ALA A 154 -15.47 9.05 19.68
#